data_cf8e0b789e5f2f2cd6acd01ebcc64d9a
#
_entry.id   cf8e0b789e5f2f2cd6acd01ebcc64d9a
#
_cell.length_a   1.000
_cell.length_b   1.000
_cell.length_c   1.000
_cell.angle_alpha   90.00
_cell.angle_beta   90.00
_cell.angle_gamma   90.00
#
_symmetry.space_group_name_H-M   'P 1'
#
loop_
_entity.id
_entity.type
_entity.pdbx_description
1 polymer ?
#
loop_
_entity_poly.entity_id
_entity_poly.type
_entity_poly.pdbx_seq_one_letter_code
_entity_poly.pdbx_strand_id
1 'polypeptide(L)'
;NTVIFISHDLPEILDKSDTITILRDGVYIDTVKSADVNEDDLKKLMVGREVTGDYYRSDYGEKVSDEVVLSVKNVTVPGLIEDISFDLHKGEILGFGGLSESGMHEIGKAIFGASYDREGEVVLADGTHINDIPTAIKHSIAYTSKDRDNESVVLNQSIGDNICLPSLDELANKAHILSDKKRREFAD
;
A
#
# COMPACT_ATOMS: atom_id res chain seq x y z
N ASN A 1 -24.66 2.06 -32.27
CA ASN A 1 -23.62 1.19 -31.64
C ASN A 1 -23.85 1.16 -30.14
N THR A 2 -23.76 -0.01 -29.53
CA THR A 2 -23.88 -0.21 -28.08
C THR A 2 -22.50 -0.55 -27.54
N VAL A 3 -22.12 0.01 -26.38
CA VAL A 3 -20.84 -0.23 -25.71
C VAL A 3 -21.12 -0.79 -24.34
N ILE A 4 -20.39 -1.81 -23.94
CA ILE A 4 -20.35 -2.32 -22.58
C ILE A 4 -18.90 -2.17 -22.11
N PHE A 5 -18.70 -1.52 -20.97
CA PHE A 5 -17.38 -1.42 -20.34
C PHE A 5 -17.46 -1.76 -18.84
N ILE A 6 -16.36 -2.18 -18.29
CA ILE A 6 -16.25 -2.53 -16.86
C ILE A 6 -15.15 -1.65 -16.28
N SER A 7 -15.48 -0.95 -15.22
CA SER A 7 -14.55 -0.08 -14.50
C SER A 7 -14.88 -0.10 -13.00
N HIS A 8 -13.93 0.34 -12.18
CA HIS A 8 -14.13 0.64 -10.77
C HIS A 8 -13.99 2.16 -10.49
N ASP A 9 -13.72 2.94 -11.52
CA ASP A 9 -13.70 4.40 -11.48
C ASP A 9 -15.14 4.93 -11.54
N LEU A 10 -15.70 5.29 -10.39
CA LEU A 10 -17.09 5.71 -10.27
C LEU A 10 -17.41 7.01 -11.03
N PRO A 11 -16.56 8.06 -10.99
CA PRO A 11 -16.72 9.23 -11.85
C PRO A 11 -16.83 8.89 -13.33
N GLU A 12 -15.94 8.03 -13.84
CA GLU A 12 -15.97 7.60 -15.25
C GLU A 12 -17.27 6.86 -15.57
N ILE A 13 -17.69 5.92 -14.71
CA ILE A 13 -18.92 5.15 -14.89
C ILE A 13 -20.12 6.09 -14.96
N LEU A 14 -20.23 7.04 -14.03
CA LEU A 14 -21.33 8.01 -13.99
C LEU A 14 -21.37 8.94 -15.20
N ASP A 15 -20.21 9.36 -15.71
CA ASP A 15 -20.11 10.28 -16.85
C ASP A 15 -20.36 9.60 -18.20
N LYS A 16 -19.97 8.33 -18.35
CA LYS A 16 -19.93 7.65 -19.65
C LYS A 16 -21.05 6.65 -19.89
N SER A 17 -21.78 6.20 -18.85
CA SER A 17 -22.81 5.18 -19.02
C SER A 17 -24.24 5.73 -18.86
N ASP A 18 -25.19 5.14 -19.59
CA ASP A 18 -26.63 5.41 -19.43
C ASP A 18 -27.21 4.60 -18.26
N THR A 19 -26.73 3.35 -18.10
CA THR A 19 -27.16 2.41 -17.06
C THR A 19 -25.98 1.70 -16.46
N ILE A 20 -26.03 1.46 -15.15
CA ILE A 20 -24.96 0.87 -14.35
C ILE A 20 -25.51 -0.40 -13.71
N THR A 21 -24.89 -1.54 -13.99
CA THR A 21 -25.17 -2.80 -13.32
C THR A 21 -24.11 -3.06 -12.26
N ILE A 22 -24.55 -3.25 -11.02
CA ILE A 22 -23.67 -3.44 -9.87
C ILE A 22 -23.58 -4.94 -9.54
N LEU A 23 -22.37 -5.43 -9.46
CA LEU A 23 -22.03 -6.76 -8.97
C LEU A 23 -21.22 -6.66 -7.69
N ARG A 24 -21.46 -7.57 -6.74
CA ARG A 24 -20.68 -7.70 -5.50
C ARG A 24 -20.45 -9.18 -5.22
N ASP A 25 -19.19 -9.55 -5.08
CA ASP A 25 -18.77 -10.94 -4.81
C ASP A 25 -19.34 -11.95 -5.84
N GLY A 26 -19.43 -11.53 -7.12
CA GLY A 26 -19.99 -12.33 -8.20
C GLY A 26 -21.52 -12.38 -8.24
N VAL A 27 -22.21 -11.68 -7.34
CA VAL A 27 -23.68 -11.65 -7.27
C VAL A 27 -24.21 -10.34 -7.83
N TYR A 28 -25.26 -10.44 -8.64
CA TYR A 28 -26.03 -9.28 -9.10
C TYR A 28 -26.69 -8.56 -7.93
N ILE A 29 -26.52 -7.26 -7.84
CA ILE A 29 -27.11 -6.42 -6.79
C ILE A 29 -28.26 -5.60 -7.35
N ASP A 30 -27.98 -4.76 -8.36
CA ASP A 30 -28.98 -3.89 -8.95
C ASP A 30 -28.55 -3.37 -10.32
N THR A 31 -29.48 -2.79 -11.08
CA THR A 31 -29.23 -2.01 -12.31
C THR A 31 -29.94 -0.68 -12.20
N VAL A 32 -29.16 0.39 -12.19
CA VAL A 32 -29.66 1.77 -12.00
C VAL A 32 -29.32 2.64 -13.21
N LYS A 33 -30.06 3.74 -13.40
CA LYS A 33 -29.68 4.75 -14.39
C LYS A 33 -28.65 5.68 -13.79
N SER A 34 -27.61 6.04 -14.54
CA SER A 34 -26.57 6.97 -14.07
C SER A 34 -27.12 8.30 -13.63
N ALA A 35 -28.18 8.80 -14.29
CA ALA A 35 -28.81 10.06 -13.93
C ALA A 35 -29.56 10.07 -12.58
N ASP A 36 -29.88 8.89 -12.04
CA ASP A 36 -30.69 8.73 -10.83
C ASP A 36 -29.83 8.46 -9.57
N VAL A 37 -28.48 8.33 -9.72
CA VAL A 37 -27.57 7.96 -8.64
C VAL A 37 -26.33 8.85 -8.62
N ASN A 38 -25.69 8.94 -7.48
CA ASN A 38 -24.38 9.59 -7.29
C ASN A 38 -23.33 8.58 -6.85
N GLU A 39 -22.06 9.04 -6.69
CA GLU A 39 -20.96 8.16 -6.26
C GLU A 39 -21.23 7.47 -4.93
N ASP A 40 -21.85 8.16 -3.97
CA ASP A 40 -22.08 7.60 -2.63
C ASP A 40 -23.17 6.52 -2.67
N ASP A 41 -24.16 6.67 -3.54
CA ASP A 41 -25.18 5.65 -3.77
C ASP A 41 -24.56 4.39 -4.39
N LEU A 42 -23.66 4.56 -5.38
CA LEU A 42 -22.93 3.43 -5.97
C LEU A 42 -22.02 2.76 -4.95
N LYS A 43 -21.27 3.52 -4.15
CA LYS A 43 -20.44 2.98 -3.06
C LYS A 43 -21.25 2.12 -2.09
N LYS A 44 -22.43 2.60 -1.67
CA LYS A 44 -23.33 1.84 -0.79
C LYS A 44 -23.78 0.52 -1.42
N LEU A 45 -24.17 0.53 -2.70
CA LEU A 45 -24.58 -0.66 -3.43
C LEU A 45 -23.44 -1.66 -3.58
N MET A 46 -22.21 -1.19 -3.89
CA MET A 46 -21.04 -2.02 -4.07
C MET A 46 -20.55 -2.64 -2.77
N VAL A 47 -20.53 -1.87 -1.68
CA VAL A 47 -19.99 -2.30 -0.36
C VAL A 47 -21.05 -3.00 0.50
N GLY A 48 -22.34 -2.68 0.28
CA GLY A 48 -23.48 -3.29 1.01
C GLY A 48 -23.68 -2.78 2.43
N ARG A 49 -23.00 -1.71 2.83
CA ARG A 49 -23.18 -1.00 4.11
C ARG A 49 -23.04 0.50 3.87
N GLU A 50 -23.61 1.29 4.75
CA GLU A 50 -23.36 2.74 4.72
C GLU A 50 -21.86 2.98 4.95
N VAL A 51 -21.27 3.65 3.97
CA VAL A 51 -19.91 4.17 4.08
C VAL A 51 -20.06 5.50 4.82
N THR A 52 -20.04 5.45 6.15
CA THR A 52 -20.06 6.67 6.97
C THR A 52 -18.74 7.41 6.77
N GLY A 53 -18.83 8.69 6.49
CA GLY A 53 -17.86 9.56 5.84
C GLY A 53 -16.49 9.81 6.46
N ASP A 54 -16.00 9.01 7.42
CA ASP A 54 -14.69 9.20 8.06
C ASP A 54 -13.54 8.38 7.42
N TYR A 55 -13.66 8.04 6.13
CA TYR A 55 -12.59 7.33 5.41
C TYR A 55 -11.45 8.24 4.92
N TYR A 56 -11.66 9.54 4.97
CA TYR A 56 -10.65 10.49 4.58
C TYR A 56 -9.93 11.02 5.81
N ARG A 57 -8.63 11.18 5.67
CA ARG A 57 -7.80 11.84 6.66
C ARG A 57 -8.45 13.14 7.13
N SER A 58 -8.67 13.29 8.43
CA SER A 58 -9.25 14.50 9.05
C SER A 58 -8.20 15.44 9.65
N ASP A 59 -6.93 15.04 9.65
CA ASP A 59 -5.79 15.72 10.29
C ASP A 59 -4.98 16.63 9.35
N TYR A 60 -5.60 17.14 8.29
CA TYR A 60 -4.96 18.04 7.30
C TYR A 60 -4.37 19.34 7.89
N GLY A 61 -4.61 19.65 9.13
CA GLY A 61 -4.09 20.85 9.81
C GLY A 61 -2.90 20.59 10.73
N GLU A 62 -2.48 19.33 10.92
CA GLU A 62 -1.31 19.04 11.73
C GLU A 62 -0.04 19.44 10.99
N LYS A 63 0.82 20.22 11.68
CA LYS A 63 2.09 20.63 11.11
C LYS A 63 3.02 19.42 11.03
N VAL A 64 3.47 19.10 9.85
CA VAL A 64 4.62 18.21 9.64
C VAL A 64 5.83 18.82 10.34
N SER A 65 6.61 18.00 11.03
CA SER A 65 7.84 18.43 11.71
C SER A 65 8.90 18.78 10.67
N ASP A 66 9.79 19.73 11.00
CA ASP A 66 10.98 20.03 10.18
C ASP A 66 12.08 18.95 10.34
N GLU A 67 11.88 17.96 11.22
CA GLU A 67 12.81 16.86 11.47
C GLU A 67 12.76 15.85 10.32
N VAL A 68 13.85 15.75 9.55
CA VAL A 68 14.02 14.73 8.50
C VAL A 68 14.29 13.38 9.14
N VAL A 69 13.46 12.38 8.87
CA VAL A 69 13.59 11.01 9.37
C VAL A 69 14.22 10.06 8.37
N LEU A 70 14.12 10.36 7.08
CA LEU A 70 14.71 9.56 6.01
C LEU A 70 15.07 10.48 4.84
N SER A 71 16.27 10.30 4.28
CA SER A 71 16.75 10.98 3.09
C SER A 71 17.01 9.97 1.98
N VAL A 72 16.48 10.25 0.81
CA VAL A 72 16.72 9.52 -0.44
C VAL A 72 17.56 10.41 -1.34
N LYS A 73 18.72 9.91 -1.82
CA LYS A 73 19.68 10.71 -2.57
C LYS A 73 20.13 9.99 -3.84
N ASN A 74 19.82 10.60 -4.99
CA ASN A 74 20.21 10.15 -6.32
C ASN A 74 19.92 8.65 -6.56
N VAL A 75 18.77 8.17 -6.03
CA VAL A 75 18.40 6.77 -6.17
C VAL A 75 18.00 6.47 -7.59
N THR A 76 18.68 5.50 -8.17
CA THR A 76 18.45 4.95 -9.51
C THR A 76 18.28 3.45 -9.43
N VAL A 77 17.26 2.91 -10.11
CA VAL A 77 17.13 1.49 -10.39
C VAL A 77 17.06 1.33 -11.90
N PRO A 78 18.05 0.70 -12.54
CA PRO A 78 18.22 0.68 -13.98
C PRO A 78 16.96 0.26 -14.73
N GLY A 79 16.50 1.12 -15.66
CA GLY A 79 15.31 0.89 -16.48
C GLY A 79 13.96 1.10 -15.79
N LEU A 80 13.94 1.49 -14.51
CA LEU A 80 12.72 1.68 -13.72
C LEU A 80 12.59 3.10 -13.16
N ILE A 81 13.59 3.60 -12.45
CA ILE A 81 13.65 4.97 -11.91
C ILE A 81 15.06 5.54 -12.05
N GLU A 82 15.19 6.85 -12.20
CA GLU A 82 16.45 7.53 -12.41
C GLU A 82 16.53 8.81 -11.56
N ASP A 83 17.63 8.94 -10.81
CA ASP A 83 18.06 10.14 -10.06
C ASP A 83 16.96 10.72 -9.12
N ILE A 84 16.31 9.86 -8.36
CA ILE A 84 15.25 10.25 -7.41
C ILE A 84 15.88 10.73 -6.11
N SER A 85 15.51 11.94 -5.69
CA SER A 85 15.96 12.52 -4.42
C SER A 85 14.82 13.24 -3.71
N PHE A 86 14.66 12.97 -2.41
CA PHE A 86 13.71 13.67 -1.52
C PHE A 86 14.03 13.38 -0.06
N ASP A 87 13.47 14.19 0.82
CA ASP A 87 13.48 13.96 2.26
C ASP A 87 12.07 13.66 2.74
N LEU A 88 11.96 12.77 3.73
CA LEU A 88 10.72 12.48 4.45
C LEU A 88 10.82 13.03 5.86
N HIS A 89 9.82 13.78 6.28
CA HIS A 89 9.77 14.41 7.57
C HIS A 89 8.93 13.61 8.58
N LYS A 90 9.19 13.79 9.83
CA LYS A 90 8.47 13.13 10.91
C LYS A 90 6.99 13.53 10.92
N GLY A 91 6.10 12.52 10.87
CA GLY A 91 4.66 12.71 10.80
C GLY A 91 4.13 13.05 9.41
N GLU A 92 5.01 13.10 8.40
CA GLU A 92 4.62 13.35 7.01
C GLU A 92 3.99 12.11 6.37
N ILE A 93 2.99 12.33 5.53
CA ILE A 93 2.51 11.38 4.53
C ILE A 93 2.89 11.92 3.15
N LEU A 94 3.98 11.42 2.61
CA LEU A 94 4.46 11.80 1.29
C LEU A 94 3.79 10.95 0.22
N GLY A 95 3.09 11.57 -0.73
CA GLY A 95 2.43 10.90 -1.84
C GLY A 95 3.27 10.92 -3.12
N PHE A 96 3.34 9.79 -3.82
CA PHE A 96 3.89 9.70 -5.16
C PHE A 96 2.77 9.49 -6.17
N GLY A 97 2.70 10.35 -7.19
CA GLY A 97 1.72 10.26 -8.26
C GLY A 97 2.38 10.10 -9.61
N GLY A 98 1.77 9.33 -10.49
CA GLY A 98 2.28 9.12 -11.84
C GLY A 98 1.45 8.11 -12.63
N LEU A 99 1.77 7.92 -13.89
CA LEU A 99 1.18 6.86 -14.71
C LEU A 99 1.63 5.48 -14.20
N SER A 100 0.90 4.42 -14.57
CA SER A 100 1.16 3.06 -14.08
C SER A 100 2.60 2.59 -14.24
N GLU A 101 3.27 3.01 -15.32
CA GLU A 101 4.66 2.63 -15.65
C GLU A 101 5.69 3.70 -15.27
N SER A 102 5.32 4.65 -14.40
CA SER A 102 6.21 5.79 -14.04
C SER A 102 7.29 5.45 -13.02
N GLY A 103 7.34 4.23 -12.51
CA GLY A 103 8.31 3.81 -11.49
C GLY A 103 7.92 4.17 -10.05
N MET A 104 6.71 4.71 -9.80
CA MET A 104 6.30 5.11 -8.45
C MET A 104 6.25 3.95 -7.44
N HIS A 105 6.01 2.71 -7.89
CA HIS A 105 6.03 1.54 -7.03
C HIS A 105 7.45 1.07 -6.71
N GLU A 106 8.37 1.28 -7.65
CA GLU A 106 9.77 0.89 -7.54
C GLU A 106 10.50 1.75 -6.50
N ILE A 107 10.06 2.99 -6.29
CA ILE A 107 10.58 3.86 -5.22
C ILE A 107 10.40 3.19 -3.84
N GLY A 108 9.23 2.63 -3.56
CA GLY A 108 8.98 1.93 -2.29
C GLY A 108 9.90 0.72 -2.10
N LYS A 109 10.10 -0.09 -3.15
CA LYS A 109 11.04 -1.22 -3.13
C LYS A 109 12.48 -0.76 -2.90
N ALA A 110 12.88 0.31 -3.58
CA ALA A 110 14.22 0.87 -3.45
C ALA A 110 14.49 1.38 -2.02
N ILE A 111 13.54 2.08 -1.40
CA ILE A 111 13.64 2.56 -0.02
C ILE A 111 13.74 1.39 0.96
N PHE A 112 12.94 0.35 0.74
CA PHE A 112 12.91 -0.83 1.61
C PHE A 112 14.14 -1.73 1.47
N GLY A 113 15.03 -1.46 0.49
CA GLY A 113 16.21 -2.29 0.24
C GLY A 113 15.91 -3.58 -0.53
N ALA A 114 14.77 -3.66 -1.23
CA ALA A 114 14.37 -4.80 -2.04
C ALA A 114 14.91 -4.76 -3.48
N SER A 115 15.49 -3.64 -3.92
CA SER A 115 16.11 -3.48 -5.25
C SER A 115 17.62 -3.67 -5.12
N TYR A 116 18.12 -4.84 -5.54
CA TYR A 116 19.54 -5.22 -5.37
C TYR A 116 20.51 -4.44 -6.28
N ASP A 117 20.02 -3.91 -7.39
CA ASP A 117 20.77 -3.11 -8.40
C ASP A 117 20.57 -1.61 -8.20
N ARG A 118 20.03 -1.19 -7.06
CA ARG A 118 19.85 0.22 -6.72
C ARG A 118 21.20 0.91 -6.55
N GLU A 119 21.36 2.04 -7.23
CA GLU A 119 22.38 3.05 -6.99
C GLU A 119 21.84 4.18 -6.10
N GLY A 120 22.72 5.03 -5.59
CA GLY A 120 22.37 6.11 -4.68
C GLY A 120 22.19 5.65 -3.23
N GLU A 121 21.66 6.52 -2.39
CA GLU A 121 21.62 6.32 -0.94
C GLU A 121 20.21 6.49 -0.37
N VAL A 122 19.88 5.65 0.58
CA VAL A 122 18.72 5.79 1.48
C VAL A 122 19.27 5.81 2.90
N VAL A 123 19.10 6.93 3.61
CA VAL A 123 19.76 7.18 4.89
C VAL A 123 18.74 7.65 5.92
N LEU A 124 18.73 7.06 7.11
CA LEU A 124 17.92 7.48 8.24
C LEU A 124 18.56 8.67 8.98
N ALA A 125 17.78 9.34 9.82
CA ALA A 125 18.23 10.48 10.63
C ALA A 125 19.45 10.18 11.50
N ASP A 126 19.62 8.93 11.95
CA ASP A 126 20.77 8.48 12.76
C ASP A 126 22.02 8.14 11.92
N GLY A 127 21.96 8.32 10.61
CA GLY A 127 23.04 8.02 9.66
C GLY A 127 23.06 6.56 9.20
N THR A 128 22.08 5.73 9.57
CA THR A 128 21.98 4.35 9.09
C THR A 128 21.62 4.31 7.62
N HIS A 129 22.42 3.61 6.82
CA HIS A 129 22.11 3.34 5.40
C HIS A 129 21.23 2.11 5.27
N ILE A 130 20.13 2.24 4.54
CA ILE A 130 19.22 1.13 4.23
C ILE A 130 19.65 0.50 2.91
N ASN A 131 20.40 -0.60 3.00
CA ASN A 131 20.94 -1.31 1.83
C ASN A 131 20.26 -2.66 1.58
N ASP A 132 19.49 -3.15 2.55
CA ASP A 132 18.82 -4.45 2.48
C ASP A 132 17.55 -4.47 3.35
N ILE A 133 16.70 -5.45 3.08
CA ILE A 133 15.44 -5.67 3.80
C ILE A 133 15.65 -5.91 5.32
N PRO A 134 16.60 -6.74 5.78
CA PRO A 134 16.85 -6.94 7.21
C PRO A 134 17.15 -5.65 7.96
N THR A 135 17.94 -4.76 7.36
CA THR A 135 18.26 -3.45 7.94
C THR A 135 17.01 -2.58 8.02
N ALA A 136 16.18 -2.55 6.96
CA ALA A 136 14.93 -1.80 6.95
C ALA A 136 13.99 -2.26 8.07
N ILE A 137 13.76 -3.56 8.20
CA ILE A 137 12.89 -4.15 9.24
C ILE A 137 13.43 -3.82 10.64
N LYS A 138 14.74 -3.97 10.86
CA LYS A 138 15.37 -3.65 12.15
C LYS A 138 15.17 -2.19 12.57
N HIS A 139 15.07 -1.28 11.62
CA HIS A 139 14.80 0.15 11.85
C HIS A 139 13.32 0.52 11.66
N SER A 140 12.41 -0.45 11.78
CA SER A 140 10.96 -0.27 11.76
C SER A 140 10.42 0.33 10.46
N ILE A 141 11.09 0.08 9.35
CA ILE A 141 10.56 0.37 8.01
C ILE A 141 9.76 -0.84 7.55
N ALA A 142 8.49 -0.64 7.19
CA ALA A 142 7.64 -1.65 6.60
C ALA A 142 7.29 -1.30 5.15
N TYR A 143 7.08 -2.31 4.33
CA TYR A 143 6.69 -2.16 2.93
C TYR A 143 5.46 -3.00 2.62
N THR A 144 4.47 -2.40 1.96
CA THR A 144 3.32 -3.11 1.42
C THR A 144 3.35 -3.05 -0.10
N SER A 145 3.44 -4.22 -0.74
CA SER A 145 3.52 -4.30 -2.21
C SER A 145 2.17 -4.05 -2.88
N LYS A 146 2.20 -3.51 -4.10
CA LYS A 146 1.06 -3.47 -5.01
C LYS A 146 0.62 -4.89 -5.41
N ASP A 147 1.57 -5.77 -5.71
CA ASP A 147 1.34 -7.18 -6.03
C ASP A 147 1.47 -8.05 -4.78
N ARG A 148 0.43 -7.99 -3.94
CA ARG A 148 0.41 -8.72 -2.68
C ARG A 148 0.54 -10.22 -2.85
N ASP A 149 -0.04 -10.79 -3.90
CA ASP A 149 -0.12 -12.24 -4.09
C ASP A 149 1.23 -12.86 -4.47
N ASN A 150 2.06 -12.11 -5.20
CA ASN A 150 3.40 -12.57 -5.59
C ASN A 150 4.51 -12.07 -4.66
N GLU A 151 4.31 -10.96 -3.96
CA GLU A 151 5.39 -10.27 -3.24
C GLU A 151 5.20 -10.19 -1.72
N SER A 152 3.97 -10.28 -1.21
CA SER A 152 3.72 -9.99 0.21
C SER A 152 3.03 -11.10 0.99
N VAL A 153 2.33 -12.01 0.32
CA VAL A 153 1.55 -13.07 0.98
C VAL A 153 2.05 -14.44 0.58
N VAL A 154 2.29 -15.31 1.54
CA VAL A 154 2.59 -16.72 1.29
C VAL A 154 1.25 -17.47 1.22
N LEU A 155 0.71 -17.62 0.01
CA LEU A 155 -0.64 -18.14 -0.24
C LEU A 155 -0.89 -19.54 0.33
N ASN A 156 0.15 -20.35 0.50
CA ASN A 156 0.05 -21.72 1.03
C ASN A 156 0.12 -21.78 2.57
N GLN A 157 0.26 -20.63 3.23
CA GLN A 157 0.30 -20.54 4.70
C GLN A 157 -1.01 -19.99 5.26
N SER A 158 -1.23 -20.20 6.55
CA SER A 158 -2.39 -19.63 7.23
C SER A 158 -2.29 -18.11 7.34
N ILE A 159 -3.42 -17.45 7.58
CA ILE A 159 -3.47 -16.02 7.86
C ILE A 159 -2.58 -15.66 9.06
N GLY A 160 -2.65 -16.44 10.14
CA GLY A 160 -1.81 -16.25 11.32
C GLY A 160 -0.32 -16.38 11.04
N ASP A 161 0.08 -17.32 10.15
CA ASP A 161 1.48 -17.44 9.73
C ASP A 161 1.94 -16.19 8.97
N ASN A 162 1.12 -15.71 8.04
CA ASN A 162 1.42 -14.49 7.28
C ASN A 162 1.52 -13.25 8.18
N ILE A 163 0.65 -13.09 9.17
CA ILE A 163 0.71 -12.00 10.14
C ILE A 163 2.00 -12.05 10.96
N CYS A 164 2.42 -13.26 11.36
CA CYS A 164 3.63 -13.44 12.18
C CYS A 164 4.94 -13.32 11.39
N LEU A 165 4.91 -13.46 10.07
CA LEU A 165 6.12 -13.58 9.23
C LEU A 165 7.12 -12.43 9.42
N PRO A 166 6.72 -11.14 9.44
CA PRO A 166 7.64 -10.03 9.63
C PRO A 166 8.26 -9.95 11.03
N SER A 167 7.67 -10.61 12.02
CA SER A 167 8.05 -10.52 13.44
C SER A 167 8.59 -11.85 13.99
N LEU A 168 9.03 -12.77 13.15
CA LEU A 168 9.50 -14.10 13.58
C LEU A 168 10.64 -14.02 14.59
N ASP A 169 11.58 -13.10 14.41
CA ASP A 169 12.72 -12.92 15.32
C ASP A 169 12.28 -12.45 16.71
N GLU A 170 11.26 -11.60 16.80
CA GLU A 170 10.69 -11.12 18.07
C GLU A 170 9.87 -12.23 18.76
N LEU A 171 9.19 -13.06 17.99
CA LEU A 171 8.37 -14.15 18.50
C LEU A 171 9.19 -15.37 18.92
N ALA A 172 10.40 -15.51 18.37
CA ALA A 172 11.31 -16.59 18.71
C ALA A 172 11.92 -16.41 20.12
N ASN A 173 12.27 -17.50 20.77
CA ASN A 173 13.07 -17.46 21.99
C ASN A 173 14.58 -17.32 21.66
N LYS A 174 15.43 -17.22 22.68
CA LYS A 174 16.89 -17.11 22.51
C LYS A 174 17.54 -18.32 21.77
N ALA A 175 16.83 -19.42 21.63
CA ALA A 175 17.27 -20.60 20.87
C ALA A 175 16.63 -20.63 19.45
N HIS A 176 16.06 -19.52 18.99
CA HIS A 176 15.34 -19.37 17.71
C HIS A 176 14.15 -20.36 17.53
N ILE A 177 13.52 -20.76 18.63
CA ILE A 177 12.34 -21.63 18.61
C ILE A 177 11.10 -20.76 18.74
N LEU A 178 10.15 -20.93 17.82
CA LEU A 178 8.86 -20.27 17.83
C LEU A 178 7.90 -21.00 18.77
N SER A 179 7.10 -20.23 19.52
CA SER A 179 6.04 -20.75 20.36
C SER A 179 4.68 -20.56 19.69
N ASP A 180 3.93 -21.65 19.51
CA ASP A 180 2.58 -21.58 18.92
C ASP A 180 1.64 -20.69 19.75
N LYS A 181 1.83 -20.67 21.07
CA LYS A 181 1.05 -19.80 21.96
C LYS A 181 1.32 -18.33 21.66
N LYS A 182 2.60 -17.92 21.59
CA LYS A 182 2.97 -16.53 21.28
C LYS A 182 2.53 -16.11 19.87
N ARG A 183 2.61 -17.02 18.90
CA ARG A 183 2.17 -16.74 17.53
C ARG A 183 0.68 -16.47 17.46
N ARG A 184 -0.15 -17.26 18.18
CA ARG A 184 -1.60 -17.03 18.24
C ARG A 184 -1.94 -15.72 18.95
N GLU A 185 -1.33 -15.47 20.13
CA GLU A 185 -1.53 -14.22 20.87
C GLU A 185 -1.12 -12.96 20.08
N PHE A 186 -0.18 -13.09 19.16
CA PHE A 186 0.27 -11.99 18.29
C PHE A 186 -0.65 -11.79 17.08
N ALA A 187 -1.24 -12.86 16.56
CA ALA A 187 -2.08 -12.83 15.37
C ALA A 187 -3.56 -12.49 15.65
N ASP A 188 -4.04 -12.65 16.92
CA ASP A 188 -5.39 -12.35 17.40
C ASP A 188 -5.54 -10.86 17.75
#